data_13836ada948db9045a16bc4b26aa0460
#
_entry.id   13836ada948db9045a16bc4b26aa0460
#
_cell.length_a   1.000
_cell.length_b   1.000
_cell.length_c   1.000
_cell.angle_alpha   90.00
_cell.angle_beta   90.00
_cell.angle_gamma   90.00
#
_symmetry.space_group_name_H-M   'P 1'
#
loop_
_entity.id
_entity.type
_entity.pdbx_description
1 polymer ?
#
loop_
_entity_poly.entity_id
_entity_poly.type
_entity_poly.pdbx_seq_one_letter_code
_entity_poly.pdbx_strand_id
1 'polypeptide(L)'
;MSYYLFALVDGGGTVPPELGAARRLVARGHRIQVLAEDSMRDEVVGTGAVFLPWVRGINRPDRAPEHDVLRDWECRTPLQLFKRMLDTVLAGPAPGYAADLLVAVDGQRPDMVVCSFFSVGAMVAAEAAGLPYVVLMANIYGLPARGMPPFGTGGKPAAGLSRGRDPAITALVARQWNKGLDRINALRRTFGLGPLDDFWDQVRRANKILLLTSPAFDFPAEMPDNVCYVGPVLDDPQWAVADTGVPPPGDGPVVLVAMSTTPQDQVDCLQRVVDALSALPVRGIVTAGPAVDPKALRPSRNVAIVESAPHSEVLKCTDVVVTHGGHGTVIRSLAAGVPLVVMPQGRDQADNAARVESRGAGVTIESNASPATIGAAVKRVLEDPSYGQAAKRLGDSIRADAASDMLVRELER
;
A
#
# COMPACT_ATOMS: atom_id res chain seq x y z
N MET A 1 -8.45 -9.65 -27.54
CA MET A 1 -9.02 -8.45 -26.88
C MET A 1 -10.03 -8.97 -25.87
N SER A 2 -9.78 -8.78 -24.60
CA SER A 2 -10.66 -9.22 -23.50
C SER A 2 -11.23 -8.01 -22.76
N TYR A 3 -12.33 -8.20 -22.04
CA TYR A 3 -12.96 -7.19 -21.20
C TYR A 3 -12.71 -7.50 -19.72
N TYR A 4 -12.05 -6.60 -19.01
CA TYR A 4 -11.79 -6.68 -17.58
C TYR A 4 -12.63 -5.64 -16.82
N LEU A 5 -13.24 -6.08 -15.73
CA LEU A 5 -13.92 -5.22 -14.77
C LEU A 5 -13.08 -5.15 -13.50
N PHE A 6 -12.48 -3.99 -13.24
CA PHE A 6 -11.76 -3.72 -12.01
C PHE A 6 -12.73 -3.26 -10.92
N ALA A 7 -12.54 -3.72 -9.71
CA ALA A 7 -13.29 -3.37 -8.51
C ALA A 7 -12.29 -2.84 -7.45
N LEU A 8 -12.03 -1.54 -7.47
CA LEU A 8 -10.98 -0.91 -6.68
C LEU A 8 -11.57 -0.09 -5.52
N VAL A 9 -10.82 -0.05 -4.42
CA VAL A 9 -11.13 0.75 -3.23
C VAL A 9 -9.96 1.70 -2.97
N ASP A 10 -10.25 2.97 -2.66
CA ASP A 10 -9.20 3.96 -2.40
C ASP A 10 -8.51 3.70 -1.06
N GLY A 11 -7.45 2.90 -1.09
CA GLY A 11 -6.53 2.68 0.02
C GLY A 11 -5.32 3.63 0.01
N GLY A 12 -5.41 4.73 -0.76
CA GLY A 12 -4.32 5.68 -0.91
C GLY A 12 -3.13 5.10 -1.67
N GLY A 13 -2.13 4.60 -0.95
CA GLY A 13 -0.90 4.05 -1.55
C GLY A 13 -1.09 2.80 -2.43
N THR A 14 -2.24 2.12 -2.35
CA THR A 14 -2.56 0.95 -3.19
C THR A 14 -3.09 1.35 -4.57
N VAL A 15 -3.65 2.56 -4.70
CA VAL A 15 -4.30 3.02 -5.94
C VAL A 15 -3.33 3.11 -7.13
N PRO A 16 -2.16 3.77 -7.04
CA PRO A 16 -1.26 3.88 -8.19
C PRO A 16 -0.81 2.53 -8.77
N PRO A 17 -0.40 1.51 -7.97
CA PRO A 17 -0.05 0.21 -8.53
C PRO A 17 -1.23 -0.56 -9.11
N GLU A 18 -2.43 -0.49 -8.51
CA GLU A 18 -3.63 -1.13 -9.06
C GLU A 18 -4.05 -0.48 -10.39
N LEU A 19 -4.04 0.84 -10.49
CA LEU A 19 -4.30 1.56 -11.75
C LEU A 19 -3.17 1.36 -12.78
N GLY A 20 -1.95 1.15 -12.33
CA GLY A 20 -0.85 0.76 -13.21
C GLY A 20 -1.09 -0.59 -13.89
N ALA A 21 -1.76 -1.54 -13.23
CA ALA A 21 -2.20 -2.78 -13.86
C ALA A 21 -3.26 -2.51 -14.95
N ALA A 22 -4.25 -1.68 -14.66
CA ALA A 22 -5.28 -1.29 -15.63
C ALA A 22 -4.66 -0.59 -16.86
N ARG A 23 -3.75 0.35 -16.65
CA ARG A 23 -3.04 1.08 -17.73
C ARG A 23 -2.27 0.12 -18.65
N ARG A 24 -1.58 -0.88 -18.08
CA ARG A 24 -0.83 -1.87 -18.89
C ARG A 24 -1.76 -2.73 -19.75
N LEU A 25 -2.93 -3.11 -19.25
CA LEU A 25 -3.92 -3.85 -20.03
C LEU A 25 -4.57 -2.97 -21.11
N VAL A 26 -4.86 -1.70 -20.84
CA VAL A 26 -5.33 -0.73 -21.86
C VAL A 26 -4.29 -0.59 -22.97
N ALA A 27 -3.01 -0.46 -22.64
CA ALA A 27 -1.92 -0.37 -23.60
C ALA A 27 -1.78 -1.64 -24.47
N ARG A 28 -2.24 -2.79 -23.99
CA ARG A 28 -2.32 -4.07 -24.75
C ARG A 28 -3.59 -4.18 -25.62
N GLY A 29 -4.46 -3.17 -25.60
CA GLY A 29 -5.67 -3.13 -26.41
C GLY A 29 -6.87 -3.85 -25.77
N HIS A 30 -6.83 -4.16 -24.45
CA HIS A 30 -7.96 -4.70 -23.73
C HIS A 30 -8.96 -3.59 -23.37
N ARG A 31 -10.23 -3.96 -23.24
CA ARG A 31 -11.27 -3.08 -22.72
C ARG A 31 -11.27 -3.15 -21.20
N ILE A 32 -11.14 -1.99 -20.54
CA ILE A 32 -11.09 -1.90 -19.09
C ILE A 32 -12.20 -0.96 -18.60
N GLN A 33 -12.99 -1.44 -17.64
CA GLN A 33 -13.86 -0.61 -16.81
C GLN A 33 -13.42 -0.73 -15.36
N VAL A 34 -13.53 0.35 -14.60
CA VAL A 34 -13.09 0.40 -13.21
C VAL A 34 -14.22 0.94 -12.35
N LEU A 35 -14.80 0.08 -11.51
CA LEU A 35 -15.64 0.46 -10.39
C LEU A 35 -14.72 1.01 -9.29
N ALA A 36 -14.89 2.30 -8.95
CA ALA A 36 -14.06 2.99 -7.98
C ALA A 36 -14.81 4.15 -7.32
N GLU A 37 -14.17 4.75 -6.33
CA GLU A 37 -14.67 5.95 -5.64
C GLU A 37 -14.46 7.19 -6.51
N ASP A 38 -15.31 8.22 -6.32
CA ASP A 38 -15.20 9.49 -7.07
C ASP A 38 -13.85 10.16 -6.83
N SER A 39 -13.22 9.97 -5.66
CA SER A 39 -11.86 10.40 -5.36
C SER A 39 -10.79 9.87 -6.33
N MET A 40 -11.07 8.78 -7.04
CA MET A 40 -10.16 8.14 -8.00
C MET A 40 -10.51 8.43 -9.47
N ARG A 41 -11.58 9.19 -9.74
CA ARG A 41 -12.14 9.37 -11.09
C ARG A 41 -11.09 9.80 -12.11
N ASP A 42 -10.37 10.87 -11.84
CA ASP A 42 -9.40 11.43 -12.79
C ASP A 42 -8.21 10.49 -13.01
N GLU A 43 -7.77 9.80 -11.94
CA GLU A 43 -6.69 8.81 -12.03
C GLU A 43 -7.12 7.60 -12.88
N VAL A 44 -8.37 7.13 -12.75
CA VAL A 44 -8.93 6.06 -13.59
C VAL A 44 -9.00 6.48 -15.05
N VAL A 45 -9.62 7.63 -15.34
CA VAL A 45 -9.75 8.16 -16.71
C VAL A 45 -8.38 8.34 -17.35
N GLY A 46 -7.41 8.83 -16.60
CA GLY A 46 -6.03 9.00 -17.06
C GLY A 46 -5.30 7.70 -17.41
N THR A 47 -5.82 6.52 -17.05
CA THR A 47 -5.30 5.22 -17.53
C THR A 47 -5.82 4.86 -18.93
N GLY A 48 -6.85 5.53 -19.42
CA GLY A 48 -7.60 5.16 -20.61
C GLY A 48 -8.74 4.17 -20.34
N ALA A 49 -8.99 3.82 -19.08
CA ALA A 49 -10.12 2.99 -18.67
C ALA A 49 -11.41 3.80 -18.51
N VAL A 50 -12.55 3.12 -18.57
CA VAL A 50 -13.86 3.72 -18.31
C VAL A 50 -14.13 3.71 -16.80
N PHE A 51 -14.39 4.88 -16.22
CA PHE A 51 -14.75 5.02 -14.81
C PHE A 51 -16.23 4.69 -14.57
N LEU A 52 -16.49 3.87 -13.56
CA LEU A 52 -17.82 3.58 -13.01
C LEU A 52 -17.80 3.91 -11.51
N PRO A 53 -18.72 4.77 -11.00
CA PRO A 53 -18.72 5.05 -9.57
C PRO A 53 -19.33 3.91 -8.77
N TRP A 54 -18.83 3.68 -7.56
CA TRP A 54 -19.61 2.95 -6.56
C TRP A 54 -20.88 3.74 -6.21
N VAL A 55 -22.01 3.07 -6.10
CA VAL A 55 -23.32 3.69 -5.79
C VAL A 55 -23.82 3.26 -4.41
N ARG A 56 -23.70 1.97 -4.09
CA ARG A 56 -24.06 1.35 -2.80
C ARG A 56 -22.84 1.01 -1.97
N GLY A 57 -21.69 0.81 -2.62
CA GLY A 57 -20.38 0.72 -1.99
C GLY A 57 -19.93 2.06 -1.43
N ILE A 58 -18.76 2.07 -0.76
CA ILE A 58 -18.16 3.33 -0.31
C ILE A 58 -17.78 4.16 -1.54
N ASN A 59 -18.21 5.41 -1.54
CA ASN A 59 -17.89 6.36 -2.59
C ASN A 59 -17.53 7.72 -1.97
N ARG A 60 -16.24 7.93 -1.69
CA ARG A 60 -15.73 9.20 -1.18
C ARG A 60 -15.55 10.19 -2.34
N PRO A 61 -15.94 11.46 -2.18
CA PRO A 61 -15.76 12.48 -3.21
C PRO A 61 -14.29 12.88 -3.39
N ASP A 62 -13.51 12.79 -2.32
CA ASP A 62 -12.10 13.17 -2.24
C ASP A 62 -11.38 12.45 -1.08
N ARG A 63 -10.11 12.80 -0.84
CA ARG A 63 -9.26 12.22 0.21
C ARG A 63 -9.12 13.12 1.45
N ALA A 64 -10.05 14.06 1.66
CA ALA A 64 -10.04 14.91 2.83
C ALA A 64 -10.25 14.10 4.13
N PRO A 65 -9.66 14.52 5.27
CA PRO A 65 -9.74 13.77 6.54
C PRO A 65 -11.17 13.50 7.01
N GLU A 66 -12.10 14.40 6.75
CA GLU A 66 -13.53 14.26 7.08
C GLU A 66 -14.22 13.13 6.32
N HIS A 67 -13.73 12.79 5.13
CA HIS A 67 -14.25 11.72 4.29
C HIS A 67 -13.54 10.37 4.51
N ASP A 68 -12.45 10.32 5.30
CA ASP A 68 -11.77 9.07 5.59
C ASP A 68 -12.66 8.15 6.45
N VAL A 69 -12.94 6.94 5.93
CA VAL A 69 -13.84 5.98 6.59
C VAL A 69 -13.14 5.18 7.68
N LEU A 70 -11.81 5.07 7.61
CA LEU A 70 -11.03 4.28 8.57
C LEU A 70 -10.70 5.08 9.82
N ARG A 71 -10.25 6.34 9.68
CA ARG A 71 -9.83 7.22 10.79
C ARG A 71 -9.01 6.47 11.84
N ASP A 72 -8.00 5.73 11.39
CA ASP A 72 -7.17 4.88 12.25
C ASP A 72 -6.44 5.65 13.35
N TRP A 73 -6.16 6.94 13.13
CA TRP A 73 -5.60 7.85 14.14
C TRP A 73 -6.49 8.07 15.38
N GLU A 74 -7.80 7.78 15.30
CA GLU A 74 -8.69 7.81 16.44
C GLU A 74 -8.65 6.51 17.27
N CYS A 75 -8.05 5.45 16.74
CA CYS A 75 -7.98 4.14 17.39
C CYS A 75 -6.87 4.15 18.44
N ARG A 76 -7.24 3.87 19.69
CA ARG A 76 -6.30 3.83 20.84
C ARG A 76 -5.69 2.44 21.06
N THR A 77 -6.26 1.41 20.46
CA THR A 77 -5.82 0.01 20.64
C THR A 77 -5.86 -0.75 19.31
N PRO A 78 -5.01 -1.75 19.11
CA PRO A 78 -5.06 -2.61 17.92
C PRO A 78 -6.44 -3.28 17.75
N LEU A 79 -7.13 -3.64 18.83
CA LEU A 79 -8.46 -4.25 18.74
C LEU A 79 -9.53 -3.29 18.20
N GLN A 80 -9.43 -2.00 18.53
CA GLN A 80 -10.30 -0.98 17.95
C GLN A 80 -10.05 -0.83 16.45
N LEU A 81 -8.78 -0.87 16.05
CA LEU A 81 -8.42 -0.79 14.62
C LEU A 81 -8.95 -2.01 13.85
N PHE A 82 -8.77 -3.25 14.36
CA PHE A 82 -9.34 -4.45 13.73
C PHE A 82 -10.85 -4.35 13.56
N LYS A 83 -11.54 -3.94 14.63
CA LYS A 83 -13.00 -3.78 14.56
C LYS A 83 -13.40 -2.75 13.52
N ARG A 84 -12.75 -1.59 13.52
CA ARG A 84 -13.04 -0.50 12.56
C ARG A 84 -12.75 -0.94 11.12
N MET A 85 -11.62 -1.60 10.86
CA MET A 85 -11.29 -2.18 9.56
C MET A 85 -12.39 -3.12 9.04
N LEU A 86 -12.87 -4.04 9.90
CA LEU A 86 -13.96 -4.94 9.53
C LEU A 86 -15.26 -4.19 9.27
N ASP A 87 -15.60 -3.23 10.11
CA ASP A 87 -16.89 -2.53 10.06
C ASP A 87 -16.97 -1.52 8.91
N THR A 88 -15.86 -0.82 8.58
CA THR A 88 -15.89 0.31 7.66
C THR A 88 -15.16 0.08 6.35
N VAL A 89 -14.31 -0.95 6.25
CA VAL A 89 -13.52 -1.18 5.02
C VAL A 89 -13.82 -2.54 4.38
N LEU A 90 -13.88 -3.61 5.17
CA LEU A 90 -13.91 -4.98 4.64
C LEU A 90 -15.31 -5.59 4.63
N ALA A 91 -15.85 -5.94 5.81
CA ALA A 91 -17.10 -6.70 5.92
C ALA A 91 -18.35 -5.82 5.89
N GLY A 92 -18.27 -4.60 6.47
CA GLY A 92 -19.41 -3.68 6.52
C GLY A 92 -19.89 -3.25 5.13
N PRO A 93 -19.02 -2.72 4.26
CA PRO A 93 -19.41 -2.26 2.93
C PRO A 93 -19.57 -3.38 1.90
N ALA A 94 -19.22 -4.63 2.24
CA ALA A 94 -19.24 -5.76 1.31
C ALA A 94 -20.58 -5.95 0.56
N PRO A 95 -21.77 -5.80 1.19
CA PRO A 95 -23.04 -5.90 0.46
C PRO A 95 -23.21 -4.85 -0.61
N GLY A 96 -22.77 -3.60 -0.36
CA GLY A 96 -22.81 -2.51 -1.34
C GLY A 96 -21.93 -2.78 -2.55
N TYR A 97 -20.67 -3.17 -2.32
CA TYR A 97 -19.75 -3.55 -3.39
C TYR A 97 -20.26 -4.72 -4.23
N ALA A 98 -20.87 -5.73 -3.57
CA ALA A 98 -21.45 -6.87 -4.27
C ALA A 98 -22.61 -6.45 -5.19
N ALA A 99 -23.50 -5.60 -4.68
CA ALA A 99 -24.65 -5.14 -5.45
C ALA A 99 -24.24 -4.30 -6.68
N ASP A 100 -23.26 -3.41 -6.52
CA ASP A 100 -22.79 -2.56 -7.62
C ASP A 100 -22.03 -3.37 -8.67
N LEU A 101 -21.21 -4.35 -8.26
CA LEU A 101 -20.54 -5.23 -9.21
C LEU A 101 -21.55 -6.02 -10.05
N LEU A 102 -22.59 -6.59 -9.44
CA LEU A 102 -23.62 -7.33 -10.19
C LEU A 102 -24.35 -6.45 -11.19
N VAL A 103 -24.66 -5.21 -10.86
CA VAL A 103 -25.26 -4.25 -11.80
C VAL A 103 -24.32 -4.00 -12.99
N ALA A 104 -23.01 -3.85 -12.75
CA ALA A 104 -22.04 -3.66 -13.82
C ALA A 104 -21.92 -4.92 -14.72
N VAL A 105 -21.95 -6.11 -14.12
CA VAL A 105 -21.90 -7.40 -14.84
C VAL A 105 -23.16 -7.64 -15.66
N ASP A 106 -24.34 -7.30 -15.13
CA ASP A 106 -25.63 -7.42 -15.87
C ASP A 106 -25.66 -6.46 -17.06
N GLY A 107 -25.10 -5.27 -16.93
CA GLY A 107 -24.96 -4.32 -18.04
C GLY A 107 -24.05 -4.84 -19.15
N GLN A 108 -22.92 -5.42 -18.79
CA GLN A 108 -21.99 -6.09 -19.69
C GLN A 108 -21.12 -7.09 -18.93
N ARG A 109 -21.21 -8.37 -19.29
CA ARG A 109 -20.44 -9.46 -18.68
C ARG A 109 -18.95 -9.35 -19.02
N PRO A 110 -18.04 -9.21 -18.03
CA PRO A 110 -16.61 -9.22 -18.26
C PRO A 110 -16.08 -10.64 -18.45
N ASP A 111 -14.90 -10.75 -19.08
CA ASP A 111 -14.16 -12.01 -19.14
C ASP A 111 -13.51 -12.33 -17.78
N MET A 112 -13.12 -11.29 -17.01
CA MET A 112 -12.49 -11.42 -15.71
C MET A 112 -12.79 -10.21 -14.83
N VAL A 113 -12.94 -10.45 -13.52
CA VAL A 113 -13.01 -9.39 -12.50
C VAL A 113 -11.65 -9.26 -11.81
N VAL A 114 -11.14 -8.04 -11.69
CA VAL A 114 -9.88 -7.73 -11.00
C VAL A 114 -10.21 -6.94 -9.74
N CYS A 115 -10.03 -7.55 -8.58
CA CYS A 115 -10.43 -7.02 -7.29
C CYS A 115 -9.24 -6.41 -6.55
N SER A 116 -9.41 -5.23 -5.97
CA SER A 116 -8.54 -4.79 -4.88
C SER A 116 -8.68 -5.75 -3.69
N PHE A 117 -7.60 -5.95 -2.94
CA PHE A 117 -7.63 -6.75 -1.70
C PHE A 117 -8.75 -6.33 -0.72
N PHE A 118 -9.13 -5.07 -0.73
CA PHE A 118 -10.17 -4.52 0.15
C PHE A 118 -11.61 -4.75 -0.35
N SER A 119 -11.82 -5.06 -1.62
CA SER A 119 -13.16 -5.19 -2.21
C SER A 119 -13.77 -6.60 -2.04
N VAL A 120 -13.83 -7.11 -0.79
CA VAL A 120 -14.30 -8.48 -0.49
C VAL A 120 -15.70 -8.74 -1.02
N GLY A 121 -16.60 -7.75 -0.97
CA GLY A 121 -17.95 -7.89 -1.53
C GLY A 121 -17.97 -8.09 -3.04
N ALA A 122 -17.06 -7.43 -3.77
CA ALA A 122 -16.90 -7.63 -5.19
C ALA A 122 -16.42 -9.06 -5.53
N MET A 123 -15.53 -9.63 -4.72
CA MET A 123 -15.10 -11.03 -4.86
C MET A 123 -16.26 -12.01 -4.67
N VAL A 124 -17.12 -11.76 -3.66
CA VAL A 124 -18.33 -12.59 -3.43
C VAL A 124 -19.27 -12.50 -4.64
N ALA A 125 -19.48 -11.31 -5.19
CA ALA A 125 -20.34 -11.10 -6.36
C ALA A 125 -19.77 -11.75 -7.63
N ALA A 126 -18.46 -11.68 -7.85
CA ALA A 126 -17.80 -12.34 -8.97
C ALA A 126 -17.98 -13.87 -8.89
N GLU A 127 -17.77 -14.49 -7.71
CA GLU A 127 -18.03 -15.92 -7.47
C GLU A 127 -19.50 -16.27 -7.72
N ALA A 128 -20.44 -15.45 -7.23
CA ALA A 128 -21.88 -15.65 -7.43
C ALA A 128 -22.30 -15.56 -8.89
N ALA A 129 -21.68 -14.67 -9.68
CA ALA A 129 -21.90 -14.57 -11.11
C ALA A 129 -21.19 -15.65 -11.94
N GLY A 130 -20.45 -16.55 -11.31
CA GLY A 130 -19.64 -17.57 -12.01
C GLY A 130 -18.56 -16.94 -12.89
N LEU A 131 -17.96 -15.83 -12.45
CA LEU A 131 -16.87 -15.15 -13.15
C LEU A 131 -15.54 -15.49 -12.49
N PRO A 132 -14.47 -15.70 -13.28
CA PRO A 132 -13.14 -15.76 -12.73
C PRO A 132 -12.77 -14.39 -12.12
N TYR A 133 -12.09 -14.42 -10.99
CA TYR A 133 -11.58 -13.19 -10.39
C TYR A 133 -10.15 -13.36 -9.89
N VAL A 134 -9.40 -12.25 -9.98
CA VAL A 134 -8.04 -12.10 -9.51
C VAL A 134 -8.01 -11.02 -8.44
N VAL A 135 -7.19 -11.21 -7.41
CA VAL A 135 -6.98 -10.21 -6.36
C VAL A 135 -5.63 -9.53 -6.57
N LEU A 136 -5.62 -8.19 -6.67
CA LEU A 136 -4.41 -7.39 -6.59
C LEU A 136 -4.10 -7.08 -5.13
N MET A 137 -2.88 -7.39 -4.72
CA MET A 137 -2.36 -7.05 -3.40
C MET A 137 -1.16 -6.11 -3.60
N ALA A 138 -1.43 -4.81 -3.54
CA ALA A 138 -0.43 -3.75 -3.74
C ALA A 138 0.44 -3.56 -2.50
N ASN A 139 0.91 -4.66 -1.92
CA ASN A 139 1.67 -4.73 -0.69
C ASN A 139 2.43 -6.06 -0.62
N ILE A 140 3.14 -6.28 0.51
CA ILE A 140 3.63 -7.60 0.93
C ILE A 140 2.46 -8.57 1.15
N TYR A 141 2.75 -9.87 1.19
CA TYR A 141 1.71 -10.86 1.48
C TYR A 141 1.16 -10.71 2.89
N GLY A 142 -0.11 -10.32 2.99
CA GLY A 142 -0.77 -9.97 4.27
C GLY A 142 -1.59 -11.11 4.90
N LEU A 143 -1.70 -12.28 4.24
CA LEU A 143 -2.45 -13.42 4.78
C LEU A 143 -1.53 -14.37 5.54
N PRO A 144 -2.08 -15.16 6.49
CA PRO A 144 -1.29 -16.15 7.19
C PRO A 144 -0.64 -17.17 6.24
N ALA A 145 0.69 -17.30 6.30
CA ALA A 145 1.47 -18.30 5.60
C ALA A 145 2.60 -18.83 6.52
N ARG A 146 2.98 -20.08 6.30
CA ARG A 146 4.07 -20.69 7.07
C ARG A 146 5.39 -20.02 6.75
N GLY A 147 6.08 -19.54 7.77
CA GLY A 147 7.33 -18.77 7.63
C GLY A 147 7.13 -17.25 7.61
N MET A 148 5.90 -16.78 7.40
CA MET A 148 5.57 -15.35 7.44
C MET A 148 5.20 -14.92 8.86
N PRO A 149 5.74 -13.80 9.38
CA PRO A 149 5.25 -13.22 10.64
C PRO A 149 3.79 -12.77 10.50
N PRO A 150 3.02 -12.74 11.62
CA PRO A 150 1.66 -12.22 11.58
C PRO A 150 1.62 -10.76 11.08
N PHE A 151 0.78 -10.50 10.09
CA PHE A 151 0.64 -9.18 9.48
C PHE A 151 0.18 -8.11 10.48
N GLY A 152 0.73 -6.91 10.40
CA GLY A 152 0.45 -5.78 11.28
C GLY A 152 1.25 -5.77 12.58
N THR A 153 2.16 -6.75 12.79
CA THR A 153 2.93 -6.86 14.04
C THR A 153 4.33 -6.27 13.97
N GLY A 154 4.84 -5.95 12.79
CA GLY A 154 6.25 -5.59 12.60
C GLY A 154 7.23 -6.71 12.93
N GLY A 155 6.75 -7.95 12.95
CA GLY A 155 7.56 -9.13 13.27
C GLY A 155 8.59 -9.44 12.21
N LYS A 156 9.67 -10.12 12.64
CA LYS A 156 10.66 -10.77 11.76
C LYS A 156 10.43 -12.28 11.81
N PRO A 157 10.79 -13.04 10.77
CA PRO A 157 10.71 -14.49 10.81
C PRO A 157 11.39 -15.05 12.04
N ALA A 158 10.70 -15.92 12.77
CA ALA A 158 11.20 -16.46 14.02
C ALA A 158 12.38 -17.40 13.79
N ALA A 159 13.46 -17.23 14.56
CA ALA A 159 14.59 -18.12 14.60
C ALA A 159 14.68 -18.83 15.98
N GLY A 160 15.07 -20.09 15.99
CA GLY A 160 15.32 -20.84 17.24
C GLY A 160 14.05 -21.01 18.12
N LEU A 161 14.17 -20.68 19.40
CA LEU A 161 13.12 -20.86 20.41
C LEU A 161 11.89 -19.95 20.24
N SER A 162 11.99 -18.87 19.45
CA SER A 162 10.87 -17.95 19.19
C SER A 162 9.84 -18.50 18.21
N ARG A 163 10.11 -19.59 17.49
CA ARG A 163 9.19 -20.25 16.55
C ARG A 163 7.83 -20.63 17.15
N GLY A 164 7.77 -20.82 18.48
CA GLY A 164 6.52 -21.14 19.19
C GLY A 164 5.60 -19.95 19.47
N ARG A 165 6.06 -18.70 19.32
CA ARG A 165 5.24 -17.50 19.56
C ARG A 165 4.37 -17.13 18.37
N ASP A 166 4.89 -17.29 17.16
CA ASP A 166 4.18 -16.89 15.95
C ASP A 166 2.84 -17.61 15.73
N PRO A 167 2.69 -18.92 15.97
CA PRO A 167 1.41 -19.59 15.83
C PRO A 167 0.32 -19.06 16.78
N ALA A 168 0.66 -18.73 18.04
CA ALA A 168 -0.31 -18.21 19.00
C ALA A 168 -0.77 -16.79 18.61
N ILE A 169 0.16 -15.93 18.20
CA ILE A 169 -0.16 -14.59 17.73
C ILE A 169 -0.96 -14.67 16.43
N THR A 170 -0.59 -15.54 15.50
CA THR A 170 -1.33 -15.78 14.26
C THR A 170 -2.76 -16.21 14.54
N ALA A 171 -2.97 -17.15 15.48
CA ALA A 171 -4.31 -17.59 15.87
C ALA A 171 -5.13 -16.46 16.53
N LEU A 172 -4.48 -15.61 17.34
CA LEU A 172 -5.14 -14.45 17.93
C LEU A 172 -5.57 -13.44 16.88
N VAL A 173 -4.70 -13.13 15.93
CA VAL A 173 -4.99 -12.22 14.80
C VAL A 173 -6.08 -12.79 13.91
N ALA A 174 -6.02 -14.08 13.54
CA ALA A 174 -7.06 -14.76 12.78
C ALA A 174 -8.42 -14.69 13.48
N ARG A 175 -8.46 -14.88 14.81
CA ARG A 175 -9.70 -14.74 15.59
C ARG A 175 -10.27 -13.32 15.51
N GLN A 176 -9.45 -12.27 15.40
CA GLN A 176 -9.97 -10.91 15.25
C GLN A 176 -10.61 -10.73 13.86
N TRP A 177 -9.95 -11.20 12.80
CA TRP A 177 -10.51 -11.15 11.44
C TRP A 177 -11.80 -11.97 11.32
N ASN A 178 -11.87 -13.16 11.94
CA ASN A 178 -13.04 -14.03 11.88
C ASN A 178 -14.28 -13.45 12.59
N LYS A 179 -14.18 -12.33 13.31
CA LYS A 179 -15.36 -11.57 13.75
C LYS A 179 -16.18 -10.98 12.59
N GLY A 180 -15.58 -10.82 11.42
CA GLY A 180 -16.27 -10.41 10.19
C GLY A 180 -16.89 -11.54 9.39
N LEU A 181 -16.57 -12.80 9.72
CA LEU A 181 -16.93 -13.98 8.93
C LEU A 181 -18.46 -14.16 8.80
N ASP A 182 -19.21 -13.97 9.88
CA ASP A 182 -20.68 -14.12 9.87
C ASP A 182 -21.35 -13.16 8.87
N ARG A 183 -20.81 -11.93 8.72
CA ARG A 183 -21.30 -10.93 7.77
C ARG A 183 -21.04 -11.36 6.32
N ILE A 184 -19.84 -11.86 6.04
CA ILE A 184 -19.49 -12.38 4.71
C ILE A 184 -20.32 -13.63 4.41
N ASN A 185 -20.47 -14.54 5.34
CA ASN A 185 -21.31 -15.73 5.19
C ASN A 185 -22.82 -15.37 5.03
N ALA A 186 -23.30 -14.33 5.68
CA ALA A 186 -24.65 -13.82 5.45
C ALA A 186 -24.80 -13.30 4.01
N LEU A 187 -23.84 -12.50 3.52
CA LEU A 187 -23.84 -12.02 2.14
C LEU A 187 -23.77 -13.20 1.14
N ARG A 188 -22.89 -14.18 1.35
CA ARG A 188 -22.78 -15.36 0.50
C ARG A 188 -24.09 -16.15 0.41
N ARG A 189 -24.78 -16.32 1.53
CA ARG A 189 -26.12 -16.99 1.55
C ARG A 189 -27.15 -16.28 0.67
N THR A 190 -27.13 -14.95 0.56
CA THR A 190 -28.07 -14.21 -0.31
C THR A 190 -27.89 -14.56 -1.78
N PHE A 191 -26.71 -15.06 -2.16
CA PHE A 191 -26.37 -15.49 -3.51
C PHE A 191 -26.33 -17.02 -3.68
N GLY A 192 -26.79 -17.80 -2.67
CA GLY A 192 -26.79 -19.26 -2.74
C GLY A 192 -25.39 -19.89 -2.62
N LEU A 193 -24.38 -19.14 -2.21
CA LEU A 193 -23.02 -19.64 -2.00
C LEU A 193 -22.88 -20.32 -0.64
N GLY A 194 -22.10 -21.41 -0.59
CA GLY A 194 -21.74 -22.09 0.65
C GLY A 194 -20.94 -21.20 1.61
N PRO A 195 -20.98 -21.49 2.93
CA PRO A 195 -20.25 -20.74 3.91
C PRO A 195 -18.73 -20.93 3.78
N LEU A 196 -17.97 -19.99 4.34
CA LEU A 196 -16.53 -20.05 4.53
C LEU A 196 -16.21 -20.41 5.98
N ASP A 197 -15.04 -20.96 6.24
CA ASP A 197 -14.55 -21.32 7.57
C ASP A 197 -13.62 -20.24 8.16
N ASP A 198 -12.97 -19.43 7.28
CA ASP A 198 -12.10 -18.31 7.64
C ASP A 198 -12.46 -17.05 6.84
N PHE A 199 -12.29 -15.88 7.44
CA PHE A 199 -12.62 -14.60 6.81
C PHE A 199 -11.90 -14.41 5.47
N TRP A 200 -10.63 -14.83 5.41
CA TRP A 200 -9.78 -14.65 4.24
C TRP A 200 -9.96 -15.74 3.17
N ASP A 201 -10.83 -16.73 3.40
CA ASP A 201 -11.09 -17.76 2.40
C ASP A 201 -11.71 -17.18 1.14
N GLN A 202 -12.46 -16.05 1.22
CA GLN A 202 -12.94 -15.37 0.03
C GLN A 202 -11.79 -14.88 -0.87
N VAL A 203 -10.72 -14.37 -0.26
CA VAL A 203 -9.51 -13.96 -0.98
C VAL A 203 -8.77 -15.19 -1.53
N ARG A 204 -8.63 -16.25 -0.72
CA ARG A 204 -7.93 -17.50 -1.12
C ARG A 204 -8.62 -18.25 -2.26
N ARG A 205 -9.94 -18.03 -2.46
CA ARG A 205 -10.73 -18.59 -3.56
C ARG A 205 -10.49 -17.91 -4.90
N ALA A 206 -9.78 -16.79 -4.95
CA ALA A 206 -9.41 -16.14 -6.19
C ALA A 206 -8.65 -17.10 -7.11
N ASN A 207 -8.85 -16.99 -8.41
CA ASN A 207 -8.07 -17.73 -9.40
C ASN A 207 -6.58 -17.45 -9.21
N LYS A 208 -6.24 -16.19 -8.91
CA LYS A 208 -4.88 -15.75 -8.55
C LYS A 208 -4.91 -14.60 -7.56
N ILE A 209 -3.89 -14.54 -6.73
CA ILE A 209 -3.55 -13.40 -5.87
C ILE A 209 -2.21 -12.86 -6.37
N LEU A 210 -2.23 -11.67 -6.95
CA LEU A 210 -1.06 -11.04 -7.56
C LEU A 210 -0.44 -10.04 -6.59
N LEU A 211 0.75 -10.36 -6.11
CA LEU A 211 1.52 -9.51 -5.20
C LEU A 211 2.30 -8.47 -6.01
N LEU A 212 1.91 -7.20 -5.92
CA LEU A 212 2.56 -6.08 -6.60
C LEU A 212 3.80 -5.62 -5.82
N THR A 213 4.67 -6.56 -5.53
CA THR A 213 5.92 -6.36 -4.81
C THR A 213 7.01 -7.31 -5.32
N SER A 214 8.25 -7.11 -4.87
CA SER A 214 9.39 -7.96 -5.20
C SER A 214 9.56 -9.08 -4.17
N PRO A 215 9.74 -10.35 -4.57
CA PRO A 215 10.08 -11.42 -3.63
C PRO A 215 11.42 -11.17 -2.91
N ALA A 216 12.32 -10.38 -3.49
CA ALA A 216 13.58 -9.99 -2.84
C ALA A 216 13.36 -9.09 -1.63
N PHE A 217 12.28 -8.30 -1.62
CA PHE A 217 11.90 -7.45 -0.49
C PHE A 217 11.18 -8.25 0.60
N ASP A 218 10.25 -9.14 0.21
CA ASP A 218 9.42 -9.88 1.16
C ASP A 218 10.20 -10.95 1.93
N PHE A 219 9.61 -11.46 3.01
CA PHE A 219 10.18 -12.60 3.72
C PHE A 219 9.87 -13.91 2.98
N PRO A 220 10.80 -14.86 2.97
CA PRO A 220 10.53 -16.16 2.37
C PRO A 220 9.47 -16.92 3.19
N ALA A 221 8.45 -17.42 2.51
CA ALA A 221 7.37 -18.20 3.09
C ALA A 221 6.84 -19.26 2.13
N GLU A 222 6.13 -20.25 2.68
CA GLU A 222 5.40 -21.25 1.88
C GLU A 222 4.10 -20.61 1.38
N MET A 223 4.10 -20.16 0.11
CA MET A 223 2.92 -19.50 -0.48
C MET A 223 1.94 -20.53 -1.06
N PRO A 224 0.62 -20.27 -1.01
CA PRO A 224 -0.35 -21.04 -1.79
C PRO A 224 -0.07 -20.98 -3.30
N ASP A 225 -0.46 -22.04 -4.04
CA ASP A 225 -0.18 -22.18 -5.47
C ASP A 225 -0.77 -21.06 -6.34
N ASN A 226 -1.85 -20.41 -5.88
CA ASN A 226 -2.49 -19.31 -6.58
C ASN A 226 -1.91 -17.92 -6.22
N VAL A 227 -0.85 -17.85 -5.42
CA VAL A 227 -0.17 -16.59 -5.05
C VAL A 227 1.04 -16.40 -5.95
N CYS A 228 1.10 -15.26 -6.63
CA CYS A 228 2.19 -14.94 -7.56
C CYS A 228 2.80 -13.56 -7.24
N TYR A 229 4.12 -13.49 -7.12
CA TYR A 229 4.85 -12.22 -7.16
C TYR A 229 4.94 -11.77 -8.62
N VAL A 230 4.40 -10.61 -8.91
CA VAL A 230 4.36 -10.07 -10.28
C VAL A 230 5.22 -8.81 -10.48
N GLY A 231 6.01 -8.49 -9.46
CA GLY A 231 6.83 -7.29 -9.42
C GLY A 231 6.04 -6.03 -9.05
N PRO A 232 6.71 -5.02 -8.50
CA PRO A 232 6.06 -3.77 -8.13
C PRO A 232 5.77 -2.90 -9.36
N VAL A 233 4.72 -2.10 -9.24
CA VAL A 233 4.42 -1.00 -10.16
C VAL A 233 5.05 0.26 -9.59
N LEU A 234 6.05 0.80 -10.29
CA LEU A 234 6.85 1.94 -9.83
C LEU A 234 6.38 3.29 -10.37
N ASP A 235 5.29 3.30 -11.14
CA ASP A 235 4.71 4.52 -11.74
C ASP A 235 4.38 5.54 -10.64
N ASP A 236 4.67 6.81 -10.89
CA ASP A 236 4.22 7.89 -10.02
C ASP A 236 2.70 8.08 -10.13
N PRO A 237 2.02 8.49 -9.04
CA PRO A 237 0.62 8.85 -9.12
C PRO A 237 0.45 10.09 -10.02
N GLN A 238 -0.65 10.15 -10.75
CA GLN A 238 -0.91 11.24 -11.72
C GLN A 238 -1.01 12.62 -11.07
N TRP A 239 -1.43 12.68 -9.80
CA TRP A 239 -1.50 13.92 -9.04
C TRP A 239 -0.13 14.43 -8.57
N ALA A 240 0.93 13.61 -8.64
CA ALA A 240 2.30 14.03 -8.36
C ALA A 240 2.84 14.84 -9.54
N VAL A 241 2.27 16.01 -9.77
CA VAL A 241 2.71 16.93 -10.82
C VAL A 241 4.01 17.60 -10.39
N ALA A 242 4.88 17.83 -11.36
CA ALA A 242 6.18 18.46 -11.17
C ALA A 242 6.06 19.96 -10.85
N ASP A 243 5.67 20.28 -9.63
CA ASP A 243 6.26 21.46 -9.03
C ASP A 243 7.60 20.97 -8.47
N THR A 244 8.64 21.38 -9.16
CA THR A 244 9.96 20.79 -9.07
C THR A 244 10.39 20.65 -7.61
N GLY A 245 10.35 19.43 -7.07
CA GLY A 245 10.98 19.10 -5.80
C GLY A 245 12.50 19.30 -5.91
N VAL A 246 12.91 20.53 -6.19
CA VAL A 246 14.31 20.91 -6.23
C VAL A 246 14.76 21.06 -4.78
N PRO A 247 15.81 20.35 -4.37
CA PRO A 247 16.35 20.54 -3.03
C PRO A 247 16.82 21.98 -2.85
N PRO A 248 16.72 22.53 -1.63
CA PRO A 248 17.29 23.85 -1.32
C PRO A 248 18.75 23.96 -1.80
N PRO A 249 19.23 25.15 -2.14
CA PRO A 249 20.62 25.35 -2.56
C PRO A 249 21.62 24.86 -1.51
N GLY A 250 22.76 24.32 -1.95
CA GLY A 250 23.84 23.84 -1.08
C GLY A 250 24.46 22.56 -1.60
N ASP A 251 25.55 22.14 -0.94
CA ASP A 251 26.34 20.96 -1.30
C ASP A 251 26.11 19.76 -0.36
N GLY A 252 25.26 19.92 0.65
CA GLY A 252 24.94 18.85 1.60
C GLY A 252 24.10 17.72 0.97
N PRO A 253 24.08 16.53 1.60
CA PRO A 253 23.25 15.41 1.14
C PRO A 253 21.77 15.79 1.15
N VAL A 254 21.01 15.15 0.24
CA VAL A 254 19.56 15.39 0.07
C VAL A 254 18.78 14.34 0.87
N VAL A 255 17.86 14.81 1.69
CA VAL A 255 16.93 13.98 2.45
C VAL A 255 15.51 14.23 1.96
N LEU A 256 14.88 13.20 1.35
CA LEU A 256 13.47 13.22 1.00
C LEU A 256 12.63 12.79 2.22
N VAL A 257 11.61 13.55 2.55
CA VAL A 257 10.61 13.19 3.57
C VAL A 257 9.29 12.94 2.88
N ALA A 258 8.79 11.71 2.95
CA ALA A 258 7.56 11.26 2.30
C ALA A 258 6.74 10.41 3.27
N MET A 259 5.67 11.00 3.79
CA MET A 259 4.75 10.34 4.72
C MET A 259 3.51 9.79 4.00
N SER A 260 2.42 9.54 4.73
CA SER A 260 1.21 8.93 4.20
C SER A 260 0.47 9.84 3.21
N THR A 261 -0.05 9.24 2.15
CA THR A 261 -0.97 9.89 1.21
C THR A 261 -2.41 9.91 1.71
N THR A 262 -2.70 9.19 2.79
CA THR A 262 -3.99 9.21 3.49
C THR A 262 -3.81 9.84 4.87
N PRO A 263 -4.86 10.45 5.44
CA PRO A 263 -4.80 11.04 6.78
C PRO A 263 -4.35 10.04 7.85
N GLN A 264 -3.37 10.43 8.68
CA GLN A 264 -2.87 9.66 9.84
C GLN A 264 -2.43 10.58 11.00
N ASP A 265 -2.97 11.80 11.08
CA ASP A 265 -2.60 12.80 12.09
C ASP A 265 -1.08 13.05 12.16
N GLN A 266 -0.47 13.24 10.99
CA GLN A 266 0.98 13.20 10.82
C GLN A 266 1.68 14.57 10.87
N VAL A 267 0.94 15.69 11.08
CA VAL A 267 1.49 17.05 11.04
C VAL A 267 2.60 17.22 12.09
N ASP A 268 2.35 16.81 13.34
CA ASP A 268 3.35 16.93 14.41
C ASP A 268 4.58 16.06 14.16
N CYS A 269 4.40 14.88 13.56
CA CYS A 269 5.50 14.00 13.17
C CYS A 269 6.35 14.66 12.09
N LEU A 270 5.71 15.18 11.03
CA LEU A 270 6.38 15.91 9.95
C LEU A 270 7.14 17.12 10.47
N GLN A 271 6.55 17.92 11.38
CA GLN A 271 7.22 19.07 11.96
C GLN A 271 8.48 18.67 12.73
N ARG A 272 8.44 17.59 13.53
CA ARG A 272 9.64 17.08 14.21
C ARG A 272 10.73 16.65 13.23
N VAL A 273 10.36 16.08 12.08
CA VAL A 273 11.33 15.73 11.02
C VAL A 273 11.94 17.01 10.42
N VAL A 274 11.13 18.03 10.11
CA VAL A 274 11.62 19.34 9.64
C VAL A 274 12.59 19.95 10.65
N ASP A 275 12.22 19.97 11.93
CA ASP A 275 13.05 20.51 13.01
C ASP A 275 14.38 19.73 13.15
N ALA A 276 14.35 18.40 13.00
CA ALA A 276 15.55 17.56 12.99
C ALA A 276 16.48 17.89 11.82
N LEU A 277 15.94 17.97 10.60
CA LEU A 277 16.73 18.27 9.41
C LEU A 277 17.29 19.69 9.42
N SER A 278 16.57 20.64 10.03
CA SER A 278 17.01 22.04 10.15
C SER A 278 18.34 22.19 10.93
N ALA A 279 18.61 21.26 11.84
CA ALA A 279 19.81 21.23 12.68
C ALA A 279 20.98 20.44 12.03
N LEU A 280 20.79 19.87 10.86
CA LEU A 280 21.80 19.07 10.17
C LEU A 280 22.34 19.78 8.91
N PRO A 281 23.57 19.49 8.48
CA PRO A 281 24.14 20.02 7.24
C PRO A 281 23.60 19.23 6.02
N VAL A 282 22.29 19.17 5.87
CA VAL A 282 21.58 18.46 4.80
C VAL A 282 20.63 19.40 4.07
N ARG A 283 20.13 18.96 2.93
CA ARG A 283 19.07 19.65 2.17
C ARG A 283 17.80 18.78 2.23
N GLY A 284 16.75 19.27 2.88
CA GLY A 284 15.50 18.53 3.04
C GLY A 284 14.47 18.88 1.97
N ILE A 285 13.75 17.88 1.45
CA ILE A 285 12.54 18.04 0.66
C ILE A 285 11.44 17.29 1.37
N VAL A 286 10.39 17.99 1.78
CA VAL A 286 9.20 17.40 2.40
C VAL A 286 8.06 17.44 1.39
N THR A 287 7.57 16.27 0.98
CA THR A 287 6.34 16.15 0.19
C THR A 287 5.18 15.93 1.16
N ALA A 288 4.30 16.93 1.30
CA ALA A 288 3.16 16.90 2.22
C ALA A 288 2.10 15.88 1.77
N GLY A 289 1.93 15.70 0.45
CA GLY A 289 0.89 14.87 -0.13
C GLY A 289 -0.52 15.42 0.09
N PRO A 290 -1.55 14.72 -0.38
CA PRO A 290 -2.94 15.22 -0.29
C PRO A 290 -3.49 15.22 1.15
N ALA A 291 -2.81 14.57 2.10
CA ALA A 291 -3.28 14.43 3.48
C ALA A 291 -2.86 15.56 4.43
N VAL A 292 -1.96 16.45 4.01
CA VAL A 292 -1.40 17.52 4.85
C VAL A 292 -1.34 18.83 4.08
N ASP A 293 -1.94 19.90 4.65
CA ASP A 293 -1.72 21.25 4.12
C ASP A 293 -0.26 21.67 4.38
N PRO A 294 0.53 21.98 3.34
CA PRO A 294 1.91 22.44 3.51
C PRO A 294 2.03 23.65 4.44
N LYS A 295 0.99 24.50 4.52
CA LYS A 295 0.95 25.69 5.40
C LYS A 295 0.87 25.34 6.88
N ALA A 296 0.48 24.12 7.23
CA ALA A 296 0.49 23.63 8.61
C ALA A 296 1.91 23.39 9.14
N LEU A 297 2.90 23.34 8.25
CA LEU A 297 4.30 23.09 8.59
C LEU A 297 5.13 24.39 8.52
N ARG A 298 6.07 24.52 9.43
CA ARG A 298 7.03 25.62 9.45
C ARG A 298 8.28 25.22 8.67
N PRO A 299 8.57 25.85 7.53
CA PRO A 299 9.78 25.55 6.74
C PRO A 299 11.05 26.04 7.48
N SER A 300 12.19 25.52 7.05
CA SER A 300 13.49 26.04 7.47
C SER A 300 14.34 26.41 6.24
N ARG A 301 15.48 27.08 6.48
CA ARG A 301 16.34 27.56 5.39
C ARG A 301 16.85 26.43 4.47
N ASN A 302 17.10 25.26 5.04
CA ASN A 302 17.63 24.08 4.34
C ASN A 302 16.58 22.98 4.11
N VAL A 303 15.29 23.25 4.38
CA VAL A 303 14.18 22.29 4.16
C VAL A 303 13.08 22.97 3.39
N ALA A 304 12.83 22.52 2.17
CA ALA A 304 11.70 22.92 1.35
C ALA A 304 10.49 22.02 1.65
N ILE A 305 9.31 22.63 1.73
CA ILE A 305 8.04 21.94 1.88
C ILE A 305 7.27 22.16 0.59
N VAL A 306 6.90 21.07 -0.09
CA VAL A 306 6.15 21.10 -1.34
C VAL A 306 4.88 20.27 -1.18
N GLU A 307 3.83 20.60 -1.91
CA GLU A 307 2.58 19.85 -1.89
C GLU A 307 2.79 18.43 -2.39
N SER A 308 3.41 18.29 -3.55
CA SER A 308 3.75 16.99 -4.14
C SER A 308 4.97 17.11 -5.05
N ALA A 309 5.61 15.97 -5.32
CA ALA A 309 6.65 15.86 -6.33
C ALA A 309 6.68 14.43 -6.88
N PRO A 310 7.04 14.23 -8.17
CA PRO A 310 7.29 12.91 -8.71
C PRO A 310 8.46 12.26 -7.99
N HIS A 311 8.20 11.20 -7.22
CA HIS A 311 9.27 10.53 -6.49
C HIS A 311 10.32 9.93 -7.43
N SER A 312 9.93 9.52 -8.65
CA SER A 312 10.86 9.04 -9.68
C SER A 312 11.95 10.08 -10.03
N GLU A 313 11.64 11.38 -9.94
CA GLU A 313 12.59 12.45 -10.20
C GLU A 313 13.40 12.84 -8.95
N VAL A 314 12.71 13.05 -7.82
CA VAL A 314 13.35 13.48 -6.57
C VAL A 314 14.35 12.43 -6.07
N LEU A 315 14.01 11.15 -6.18
CA LEU A 315 14.86 10.04 -5.74
C LEU A 315 16.20 9.97 -6.50
N LYS A 316 16.30 10.54 -7.71
CA LYS A 316 17.58 10.59 -8.47
C LYS A 316 18.68 11.39 -7.78
N CYS A 317 18.29 12.36 -6.94
CA CYS A 317 19.23 13.20 -6.19
C CYS A 317 19.15 12.99 -4.67
N THR A 318 18.40 11.99 -4.21
CA THR A 318 18.17 11.72 -2.78
C THR A 318 19.21 10.73 -2.23
N ASP A 319 19.78 11.05 -1.08
CA ASP A 319 20.72 10.18 -0.37
C ASP A 319 20.07 9.33 0.72
N VAL A 320 19.00 9.84 1.36
CA VAL A 320 18.21 9.13 2.39
C VAL A 320 16.74 9.51 2.28
N VAL A 321 15.84 8.56 2.50
CA VAL A 321 14.42 8.81 2.62
C VAL A 321 13.95 8.64 4.06
N VAL A 322 13.24 9.62 4.61
CA VAL A 322 12.49 9.51 5.87
C VAL A 322 11.02 9.28 5.53
N THR A 323 10.45 8.18 6.01
CA THR A 323 9.08 7.78 5.65
C THR A 323 8.35 7.11 6.80
N HIS A 324 7.02 7.12 6.76
CA HIS A 324 6.19 6.32 7.65
C HIS A 324 6.29 4.79 7.38
N GLY A 325 6.83 4.38 6.24
CA GLY A 325 6.96 2.96 5.88
C GLY A 325 5.84 2.41 5.01
N GLY A 326 5.05 3.27 4.36
CA GLY A 326 4.07 2.81 3.37
C GLY A 326 4.75 2.09 2.21
N HIS A 327 4.20 0.95 1.79
CA HIS A 327 4.82 0.05 0.81
C HIS A 327 5.27 0.76 -0.46
N GLY A 328 4.41 1.63 -1.04
CA GLY A 328 4.74 2.34 -2.29
C GLY A 328 5.98 3.22 -2.19
N THR A 329 6.13 3.99 -1.09
CA THR A 329 7.31 4.84 -0.86
C THR A 329 8.56 4.00 -0.60
N VAL A 330 8.43 2.95 0.23
CA VAL A 330 9.55 2.04 0.55
C VAL A 330 10.09 1.38 -0.71
N ILE A 331 9.22 0.79 -1.53
CA ILE A 331 9.63 0.08 -2.75
C ILE A 331 10.26 1.01 -3.78
N ARG A 332 9.70 2.23 -3.98
CA ARG A 332 10.29 3.22 -4.90
C ARG A 332 11.66 3.70 -4.42
N SER A 333 11.81 3.96 -3.12
CA SER A 333 13.09 4.36 -2.55
C SER A 333 14.15 3.28 -2.72
N LEU A 334 13.80 2.04 -2.42
CA LEU A 334 14.69 0.89 -2.60
C LEU A 334 15.01 0.65 -4.09
N ALA A 335 14.02 0.74 -4.99
CA ALA A 335 14.24 0.65 -6.43
C ALA A 335 15.23 1.72 -6.95
N ALA A 336 15.23 2.90 -6.36
CA ALA A 336 16.22 3.95 -6.63
C ALA A 336 17.58 3.69 -5.95
N GLY A 337 17.69 2.67 -5.11
CA GLY A 337 18.91 2.35 -4.35
C GLY A 337 19.15 3.26 -3.15
N VAL A 338 18.10 3.94 -2.66
CA VAL A 338 18.16 4.91 -1.57
C VAL A 338 17.77 4.24 -0.25
N PRO A 339 18.60 4.32 0.81
CA PRO A 339 18.31 3.77 2.12
C PRO A 339 17.30 4.61 2.89
N LEU A 340 16.69 4.02 3.94
CA LEU A 340 15.55 4.61 4.62
C LEU A 340 15.74 4.78 6.14
N VAL A 341 15.11 5.83 6.67
CA VAL A 341 14.72 5.94 8.08
C VAL A 341 13.20 5.80 8.13
N VAL A 342 12.72 4.74 8.79
CA VAL A 342 11.29 4.40 8.82
C VAL A 342 10.71 4.74 10.18
N MET A 343 9.57 5.44 10.19
CA MET A 343 8.82 5.91 11.37
C MET A 343 7.36 5.41 11.32
N PRO A 344 7.10 4.11 11.61
CA PRO A 344 5.77 3.52 11.45
C PRO A 344 4.72 4.21 12.33
N GLN A 345 3.55 4.50 11.76
CA GLN A 345 2.41 5.11 12.46
C GLN A 345 1.23 4.14 12.59
N GLY A 346 1.23 3.02 11.86
CA GLY A 346 0.18 2.01 11.88
C GLY A 346 0.12 1.18 10.60
N ARG A 347 -0.98 0.47 10.40
CA ARG A 347 -1.26 -0.34 9.19
C ARG A 347 -0.16 -1.40 8.93
N ASP A 348 0.33 -1.50 7.69
CA ASP A 348 1.40 -2.39 7.23
C ASP A 348 2.82 -1.83 7.45
N GLN A 349 2.92 -0.62 7.96
CA GLN A 349 4.17 0.15 7.97
C GLN A 349 5.25 -0.49 8.84
N ALA A 350 4.87 -1.06 9.99
CA ALA A 350 5.79 -1.79 10.85
C ALA A 350 6.34 -3.07 10.18
N ASP A 351 5.51 -3.73 9.38
CA ASP A 351 5.91 -4.94 8.63
C ASP A 351 6.88 -4.59 7.50
N ASN A 352 6.66 -3.46 6.81
CA ASN A 352 7.58 -2.93 5.81
C ASN A 352 8.91 -2.50 6.46
N ALA A 353 8.84 -1.82 7.62
CA ALA A 353 10.02 -1.43 8.38
C ALA A 353 10.88 -2.64 8.80
N ALA A 354 10.24 -3.72 9.27
CA ALA A 354 10.94 -4.96 9.63
C ALA A 354 11.70 -5.57 8.44
N ARG A 355 11.16 -5.46 7.22
CA ARG A 355 11.82 -5.91 5.99
C ARG A 355 12.98 -5.02 5.60
N VAL A 356 12.82 -3.69 5.66
CA VAL A 356 13.89 -2.72 5.42
C VAL A 356 15.09 -3.01 6.33
N GLU A 357 14.85 -3.17 7.64
CA GLU A 357 15.89 -3.51 8.60
C GLU A 357 16.52 -4.87 8.34
N SER A 358 15.71 -5.91 8.07
CA SER A 358 16.20 -7.26 7.83
C SER A 358 17.05 -7.36 6.56
N ARG A 359 16.82 -6.47 5.58
CA ARG A 359 17.63 -6.34 4.37
C ARG A 359 18.85 -5.42 4.57
N GLY A 360 18.99 -4.79 5.74
CA GLY A 360 20.06 -3.84 6.02
C GLY A 360 19.98 -2.53 5.24
N ALA A 361 18.79 -2.21 4.69
CA ALA A 361 18.58 -1.05 3.83
C ALA A 361 18.09 0.20 4.58
N GLY A 362 18.09 0.19 5.90
CA GLY A 362 17.66 1.32 6.71
C GLY A 362 17.48 0.97 8.18
N VAL A 363 16.94 1.94 8.92
CA VAL A 363 16.66 1.82 10.36
C VAL A 363 15.21 2.20 10.65
N THR A 364 14.69 1.66 11.75
CA THR A 364 13.34 2.02 12.26
C THR A 364 13.48 2.81 13.55
N ILE A 365 12.70 3.85 13.70
CA ILE A 365 12.55 4.64 14.93
C ILE A 365 11.06 4.85 15.22
N GLU A 366 10.74 5.20 16.46
CA GLU A 366 9.36 5.47 16.88
C GLU A 366 8.78 6.71 16.16
N SER A 367 7.48 6.68 15.83
CA SER A 367 6.80 7.83 15.20
C SER A 367 6.77 9.09 16.06
N ASN A 368 6.88 8.96 17.39
CA ASN A 368 6.94 10.04 18.36
C ASN A 368 8.38 10.44 18.75
N ALA A 369 9.39 9.93 18.03
CA ALA A 369 10.79 10.25 18.29
C ALA A 369 11.06 11.75 18.32
N SER A 370 11.98 12.17 19.18
CA SER A 370 12.41 13.57 19.27
C SER A 370 13.19 14.01 18.03
N PRO A 371 13.25 15.33 17.71
CA PRO A 371 14.09 15.81 16.61
C PRO A 371 15.55 15.36 16.72
N ALA A 372 16.10 15.30 17.92
CA ALA A 372 17.47 14.80 18.14
C ALA A 372 17.63 13.32 17.76
N THR A 373 16.65 12.47 18.11
CA THR A 373 16.65 11.03 17.76
C THR A 373 16.49 10.84 16.24
N ILE A 374 15.60 11.61 15.60
CA ILE A 374 15.42 11.59 14.14
C ILE A 374 16.71 12.00 13.44
N GLY A 375 17.33 13.12 13.87
CA GLY A 375 18.59 13.62 13.32
C GLY A 375 19.72 12.59 13.46
N ALA A 376 19.83 11.93 14.59
CA ALA A 376 20.82 10.87 14.82
C ALA A 376 20.61 9.67 13.89
N ALA A 377 19.35 9.27 13.64
CA ALA A 377 19.02 8.19 12.71
C ALA A 377 19.37 8.55 11.26
N VAL A 378 19.02 9.76 10.80
CA VAL A 378 19.39 10.27 9.47
C VAL A 378 20.91 10.31 9.30
N LYS A 379 21.63 10.88 10.27
CA LYS A 379 23.09 10.92 10.29
C LYS A 379 23.72 9.52 10.20
N ARG A 380 23.23 8.58 11.01
CA ARG A 380 23.68 7.17 10.99
C ARG A 380 23.55 6.56 9.60
N VAL A 381 22.41 6.72 8.93
CA VAL A 381 22.15 6.14 7.61
C VAL A 381 23.02 6.82 6.53
N LEU A 382 23.28 8.12 6.65
CA LEU A 382 24.17 8.86 5.75
C LEU A 382 25.65 8.48 5.89
N GLU A 383 26.10 8.28 7.14
CA GLU A 383 27.53 8.04 7.44
C GLU A 383 27.94 6.57 7.29
N ASP A 384 27.03 5.62 7.40
CA ASP A 384 27.32 4.20 7.22
C ASP A 384 26.98 3.74 5.80
N PRO A 385 28.00 3.54 4.93
CA PRO A 385 27.78 3.18 3.53
C PRO A 385 27.11 1.80 3.34
N SER A 386 27.07 0.96 4.38
CA SER A 386 26.47 -0.37 4.32
C SER A 386 24.97 -0.30 3.98
N TYR A 387 24.24 0.71 4.48
CA TYR A 387 22.83 0.92 4.19
C TYR A 387 22.60 1.22 2.70
N GLY A 388 23.35 2.15 2.13
CA GLY A 388 23.28 2.48 0.71
C GLY A 388 23.66 1.30 -0.19
N GLN A 389 24.68 0.53 0.18
CA GLN A 389 25.07 -0.68 -0.57
C GLN A 389 23.96 -1.75 -0.53
N ALA A 390 23.33 -1.95 0.63
CA ALA A 390 22.21 -2.88 0.77
C ALA A 390 20.99 -2.42 -0.03
N ALA A 391 20.63 -1.13 0.05
CA ALA A 391 19.55 -0.54 -0.73
C ALA A 391 19.77 -0.69 -2.26
N LYS A 392 21.00 -0.47 -2.74
CA LYS A 392 21.35 -0.64 -4.17
C LYS A 392 21.20 -2.10 -4.61
N ARG A 393 21.75 -3.07 -3.84
CA ARG A 393 21.62 -4.49 -4.19
C ARG A 393 20.17 -4.95 -4.25
N LEU A 394 19.36 -4.52 -3.26
CA LEU A 394 17.93 -4.83 -3.23
C LEU A 394 17.19 -4.13 -4.37
N GLY A 395 17.58 -2.89 -4.68
CA GLY A 395 17.01 -2.09 -5.77
C GLY A 395 17.21 -2.72 -7.14
N ASP A 396 18.38 -3.36 -7.39
CA ASP A 396 18.62 -4.08 -8.64
C ASP A 396 17.60 -5.20 -8.84
N SER A 397 17.32 -5.99 -7.82
CA SER A 397 16.30 -7.05 -7.86
C SER A 397 14.89 -6.48 -8.04
N ILE A 398 14.54 -5.43 -7.29
CA ILE A 398 13.22 -4.77 -7.38
C ILE A 398 12.99 -4.22 -8.80
N ARG A 399 13.99 -3.58 -9.41
CA ARG A 399 13.87 -3.07 -10.80
C ARG A 399 13.74 -4.19 -11.82
N ALA A 400 14.48 -5.29 -11.65
CA ALA A 400 14.36 -6.45 -12.53
C ALA A 400 12.94 -7.05 -12.48
N ASP A 401 12.37 -7.19 -11.26
CA ASP A 401 11.01 -7.68 -11.08
C ASP A 401 9.97 -6.69 -11.67
N ALA A 402 10.15 -5.39 -11.47
CA ALA A 402 9.27 -4.34 -12.00
C ALA A 402 9.28 -4.27 -13.54
N ALA A 403 10.41 -4.57 -14.16
CA ALA A 403 10.56 -4.60 -15.61
C ALA A 403 10.00 -5.87 -16.25
N SER A 404 9.60 -6.86 -15.44
CA SER A 404 9.03 -8.11 -15.96
C SER A 404 7.60 -7.91 -16.47
N ASP A 405 7.21 -8.69 -17.48
CA ASP A 405 5.83 -8.74 -17.98
C ASP A 405 4.90 -9.63 -17.13
N MET A 406 5.35 -10.09 -15.96
CA MET A 406 4.62 -11.08 -15.15
C MET A 406 3.21 -10.62 -14.80
N LEU A 407 3.03 -9.36 -14.39
CA LEU A 407 1.70 -8.81 -14.06
C LEU A 407 0.71 -8.98 -15.22
N VAL A 408 1.10 -8.57 -16.41
CA VAL A 408 0.22 -8.64 -17.59
C VAL A 408 0.00 -10.10 -18.00
N ARG A 409 1.06 -10.92 -18.03
CA ARG A 409 0.96 -12.35 -18.37
C ARG A 409 0.01 -13.11 -17.43
N GLU A 410 0.05 -12.80 -16.13
CA GLU A 410 -0.81 -13.45 -15.14
C GLU A 410 -2.26 -12.98 -15.23
N LEU A 411 -2.52 -11.75 -15.69
CA LEU A 411 -3.86 -11.25 -15.96
C LEU A 411 -4.44 -11.74 -17.30
N GLU A 412 -3.61 -12.04 -18.29
CA GLU A 412 -4.05 -12.52 -19.61
C GLU A 412 -4.23 -14.05 -19.68
N ARG A 413 -3.81 -14.82 -18.65
CA ARG A 413 -3.99 -16.28 -18.54
C ARG A 413 -5.36 -16.66 -17.96
#